data_8c187e868d71abf399609c4c498b6e45
#
_entry.id   8c187e868d71abf399609c4c498b6e45
#
_cell.length_a   1.000
_cell.length_b   1.000
_cell.length_c   1.000
_cell.angle_alpha   90.00
_cell.angle_beta   90.00
_cell.angle_gamma   90.00
#
_symmetry.space_group_name_H-M   'P 1'
#
loop_
_entity.id
_entity.type
_entity.pdbx_description
1 polymer ?
#
loop_
_entity_poly.entity_id
_entity_poly.type
_entity_poly.pdbx_seq_one_letter_code
_entity_poly.pdbx_strand_id
1 'polypeptide(L)'
;MNNLFKELIDLLNREFKKFELDESVNLNLSKISEFDMQINNLVKYNKADFFNNLQKNIIEIIDSTNFFQPVEENELGFLNLVLNHNVLIKHLTNKKSDFSNDNVQKIIFDYGGPNIGKPLHVGHMRTLNIGRSLYNIHSFIGNNVVSDIHLGDWGMPIAQIITYLENESIDINSLDSNQLEIIYPKASEQYKDNEKFKIRAQEINKLLNDNDSELIEIWRAIKNISIKNLEENFLLLNHSFDYWLGESDVNELIPEMIDALYKSKKIIDDSGALISAENTDPKILITKSDGSYLYITTDLATILYRQNNIGYDKAFYIVDNRQSLHFKQLFDSIKFFEFNNLYHEHISYGTLNDSDGNPFKTREGGTKPLSELFEETY
;
A
#
# COMPACT_ATOMS: atom_id res chain seq x y z
N MET A 1 -16.25 -11.95 9.99
CA MET A 1 -17.58 -12.02 10.67
C MET A 1 -18.66 -12.67 9.81
N ASN A 2 -18.65 -12.49 8.48
CA ASN A 2 -19.72 -13.04 7.60
C ASN A 2 -19.86 -14.57 7.60
N ASN A 3 -18.81 -15.34 7.93
CA ASN A 3 -18.87 -16.79 7.84
C ASN A 3 -19.58 -17.46 9.05
N LEU A 4 -19.50 -16.86 10.24
CA LEU A 4 -20.14 -17.41 11.46
C LEU A 4 -21.68 -17.36 11.38
N PHE A 5 -22.20 -16.27 10.82
CA PHE A 5 -23.65 -16.04 10.75
C PHE A 5 -24.23 -16.29 9.37
N LYS A 6 -23.45 -16.83 8.42
CA LYS A 6 -23.91 -17.03 7.04
C LYS A 6 -25.17 -17.91 6.97
N GLU A 7 -25.14 -19.04 7.66
CA GLU A 7 -26.29 -19.95 7.70
C GLU A 7 -27.53 -19.29 8.32
N LEU A 8 -27.33 -18.52 9.40
CA LEU A 8 -28.41 -17.75 10.02
C LEU A 8 -28.97 -16.73 9.03
N ILE A 9 -28.12 -15.92 8.40
CA ILE A 9 -28.54 -14.91 7.43
C ILE A 9 -29.29 -15.57 6.26
N ASP A 10 -28.84 -16.72 5.77
CA ASP A 10 -29.51 -17.46 4.71
C ASP A 10 -30.89 -17.96 5.14
N LEU A 11 -31.05 -18.42 6.39
CA LEU A 11 -32.34 -18.81 6.96
C LEU A 11 -33.28 -17.61 7.08
N LEU A 12 -32.79 -16.48 7.59
CA LEU A 12 -33.57 -15.25 7.73
C LEU A 12 -34.02 -14.71 6.36
N ASN A 13 -33.15 -14.74 5.37
CA ASN A 13 -33.47 -14.33 4.01
C ASN A 13 -34.55 -15.24 3.36
N ARG A 14 -34.52 -16.55 3.66
CA ARG A 14 -35.58 -17.46 3.20
C ARG A 14 -36.91 -17.13 3.86
N GLU A 15 -36.89 -16.74 5.14
CA GLU A 15 -38.14 -16.36 5.82
C GLU A 15 -38.72 -15.07 5.24
N PHE A 16 -37.88 -14.05 4.96
CA PHE A 16 -38.31 -12.81 4.29
C PHE A 16 -39.02 -13.11 2.94
N LYS A 17 -38.46 -14.04 2.15
CA LYS A 17 -39.04 -14.42 0.87
C LYS A 17 -40.44 -15.06 0.99
N LYS A 18 -40.76 -15.74 2.10
CA LYS A 18 -42.12 -16.29 2.31
C LYS A 18 -43.15 -15.18 2.49
N PHE A 19 -42.74 -14.00 2.91
CA PHE A 19 -43.56 -12.79 3.01
C PHE A 19 -43.44 -11.89 1.79
N GLU A 20 -42.90 -12.41 0.67
CA GLU A 20 -42.70 -11.67 -0.59
C GLU A 20 -41.80 -10.41 -0.45
N LEU A 21 -40.86 -10.46 0.49
CA LEU A 21 -39.89 -9.36 0.73
C LEU A 21 -38.58 -9.65 -0.01
N ASP A 22 -38.20 -8.76 -0.93
CA ASP A 22 -37.01 -8.90 -1.79
C ASP A 22 -35.71 -8.34 -1.18
N GLU A 23 -35.73 -7.90 0.07
CA GLU A 23 -34.53 -7.38 0.73
C GLU A 23 -33.78 -8.47 1.50
N SER A 24 -32.45 -8.28 1.59
CA SER A 24 -31.60 -9.14 2.42
C SER A 24 -31.56 -8.64 3.86
N VAL A 25 -31.61 -9.59 4.80
CA VAL A 25 -31.47 -9.26 6.23
C VAL A 25 -30.03 -8.83 6.51
N ASN A 26 -29.90 -7.67 7.18
CA ASN A 26 -28.63 -7.11 7.59
C ASN A 26 -28.44 -7.29 9.10
N LEU A 27 -27.42 -8.06 9.46
CA LEU A 27 -26.96 -8.20 10.84
C LEU A 27 -25.82 -7.23 11.07
N ASN A 28 -26.10 -6.16 11.81
CA ASN A 28 -25.17 -5.06 12.04
C ASN A 28 -24.63 -5.06 13.48
N LEU A 29 -23.45 -4.50 13.70
CA LEU A 29 -22.97 -4.19 15.06
C LEU A 29 -23.91 -3.16 15.69
N SER A 30 -24.29 -3.40 16.95
CA SER A 30 -25.08 -2.45 17.71
C SER A 30 -24.27 -1.19 18.06
N LYS A 31 -24.94 -0.05 18.06
CA LYS A 31 -24.39 1.20 18.62
C LYS A 31 -24.77 1.38 20.08
N ILE A 32 -25.61 0.53 20.61
CA ILE A 32 -26.07 0.53 22.01
C ILE A 32 -25.17 -0.42 22.78
N SER A 33 -24.53 0.06 23.84
CA SER A 33 -23.49 -0.68 24.60
C SER A 33 -23.96 -1.98 25.24
N GLU A 34 -25.26 -2.13 25.44
CA GLU A 34 -25.86 -3.30 26.08
C GLU A 34 -26.09 -4.47 25.09
N PHE A 35 -25.96 -4.22 23.77
CA PHE A 35 -26.20 -5.21 22.72
C PHE A 35 -25.00 -5.32 21.79
N ASP A 36 -24.70 -6.53 21.34
CA ASP A 36 -23.60 -6.79 20.43
C ASP A 36 -23.99 -6.54 18.97
N MET A 37 -25.19 -6.96 18.58
CA MET A 37 -25.66 -6.85 17.20
C MET A 37 -27.12 -6.42 17.14
N GLN A 38 -27.55 -6.01 15.93
CA GLN A 38 -28.91 -5.54 15.69
C GLN A 38 -29.40 -5.88 14.30
N ILE A 39 -30.68 -6.27 14.18
CA ILE A 39 -31.42 -6.39 12.93
C ILE A 39 -32.46 -5.28 12.90
N ASN A 40 -32.39 -4.42 11.88
CA ASN A 40 -33.26 -3.25 11.73
C ASN A 40 -34.22 -3.35 10.52
N ASN A 41 -34.12 -4.43 9.75
CA ASN A 41 -34.95 -4.60 8.56
C ASN A 41 -36.45 -4.59 8.84
N LEU A 42 -36.85 -5.12 9.99
CA LEU A 42 -38.26 -5.25 10.36
C LEU A 42 -38.95 -3.90 10.63
N VAL A 43 -38.18 -2.84 10.94
CA VAL A 43 -38.70 -1.49 11.25
C VAL A 43 -39.57 -0.93 10.12
N LYS A 44 -39.25 -1.27 8.88
CA LYS A 44 -40.03 -0.84 7.70
C LYS A 44 -41.44 -1.43 7.64
N TYR A 45 -41.64 -2.53 8.33
CA TYR A 45 -42.86 -3.36 8.24
C TYR A 45 -43.71 -3.34 9.51
N ASN A 46 -43.34 -2.51 10.53
CA ASN A 46 -44.00 -2.48 11.85
C ASN A 46 -45.48 -2.10 11.84
N LYS A 47 -46.00 -1.59 10.71
CA LYS A 47 -47.42 -1.29 10.49
C LYS A 47 -48.13 -2.28 9.57
N ALA A 48 -47.43 -3.29 9.08
CA ALA A 48 -48.02 -4.30 8.18
C ALA A 48 -48.74 -5.39 8.98
N ASP A 49 -49.83 -5.89 8.45
CA ASP A 49 -50.65 -6.93 9.11
C ASP A 49 -49.86 -8.22 9.39
N PHE A 50 -48.85 -8.52 8.60
CA PHE A 50 -47.95 -9.66 8.75
C PHE A 50 -46.79 -9.44 9.75
N PHE A 51 -46.59 -8.24 10.25
CA PHE A 51 -45.42 -7.87 11.04
C PHE A 51 -45.17 -8.77 12.24
N ASN A 52 -46.22 -9.01 13.06
CA ASN A 52 -46.07 -9.84 14.27
C ASN A 52 -45.67 -11.29 13.92
N ASN A 53 -46.24 -11.84 12.85
CA ASN A 53 -45.90 -13.19 12.40
C ASN A 53 -44.48 -13.24 11.87
N LEU A 54 -44.07 -12.28 11.08
CA LEU A 54 -42.72 -12.21 10.56
C LEU A 54 -41.70 -12.06 11.70
N GLN A 55 -41.93 -11.14 12.65
CA GLN A 55 -41.06 -10.94 13.80
C GLN A 55 -40.92 -12.22 14.63
N LYS A 56 -42.02 -12.86 14.95
CA LYS A 56 -42.01 -14.10 15.70
C LYS A 56 -41.22 -15.22 14.97
N ASN A 57 -41.42 -15.41 13.69
CA ASN A 57 -40.69 -16.41 12.91
C ASN A 57 -39.21 -16.11 12.86
N ILE A 58 -38.83 -14.84 12.73
CA ILE A 58 -37.44 -14.38 12.76
C ILE A 58 -36.77 -14.65 14.12
N ILE A 59 -37.48 -14.36 15.22
CA ILE A 59 -37.00 -14.64 16.59
C ILE A 59 -36.84 -16.16 16.79
N GLU A 60 -37.83 -16.98 16.40
CA GLU A 60 -37.74 -18.44 16.50
C GLU A 60 -36.52 -19.00 15.72
N ILE A 61 -36.24 -18.46 14.54
CA ILE A 61 -35.05 -18.84 13.75
C ILE A 61 -33.79 -18.45 14.51
N ILE A 62 -33.67 -17.20 15.03
CA ILE A 62 -32.52 -16.73 15.78
C ILE A 62 -32.28 -17.61 17.00
N ASP A 63 -33.32 -17.83 17.81
CA ASP A 63 -33.23 -18.60 19.04
C ASP A 63 -32.84 -20.07 18.78
N SER A 64 -33.30 -20.64 17.69
CA SER A 64 -32.96 -22.02 17.29
C SER A 64 -31.47 -22.23 17.03
N THR A 65 -30.75 -21.19 16.66
CA THR A 65 -29.29 -21.26 16.39
C THR A 65 -28.44 -21.24 17.65
N ASN A 66 -28.98 -20.79 18.77
CA ASN A 66 -28.26 -20.51 20.01
C ASN A 66 -27.04 -19.55 19.89
N PHE A 67 -26.92 -18.85 18.77
CA PHE A 67 -25.84 -17.85 18.63
C PHE A 67 -26.01 -16.65 19.55
N PHE A 68 -27.25 -16.34 19.89
CA PHE A 68 -27.63 -15.23 20.73
C PHE A 68 -28.38 -15.72 21.99
N GLN A 69 -28.44 -14.88 23.00
CA GLN A 69 -29.39 -15.05 24.10
C GLN A 69 -30.82 -14.91 23.57
N PRO A 70 -31.84 -15.41 24.28
CA PRO A 70 -33.23 -15.27 23.84
C PRO A 70 -33.59 -13.84 23.44
N VAL A 71 -34.20 -13.68 22.29
CA VAL A 71 -34.52 -12.39 21.70
C VAL A 71 -35.93 -11.97 22.07
N GLU A 72 -36.11 -10.73 22.53
CA GLU A 72 -37.42 -10.20 22.87
C GLU A 72 -38.08 -9.52 21.66
N GLU A 73 -39.41 -9.65 21.59
CA GLU A 73 -40.22 -8.94 20.62
C GLU A 73 -40.16 -7.42 20.84
N ASN A 74 -40.22 -6.65 19.77
CA ASN A 74 -40.17 -5.20 19.81
C ASN A 74 -41.19 -4.59 18.85
N GLU A 75 -42.12 -3.78 19.38
CA GLU A 75 -43.20 -3.15 18.60
C GLU A 75 -42.68 -2.26 17.46
N LEU A 76 -41.48 -1.71 17.58
CA LEU A 76 -40.85 -0.87 16.55
C LEU A 76 -40.10 -1.70 15.48
N GLY A 77 -39.88 -2.98 15.72
CA GLY A 77 -39.16 -3.87 14.77
C GLY A 77 -37.65 -3.85 14.87
N PHE A 78 -37.06 -3.32 15.96
CA PHE A 78 -35.64 -3.46 16.25
C PHE A 78 -35.42 -4.77 17.00
N LEU A 79 -34.61 -5.68 16.46
CA LEU A 79 -34.16 -6.84 17.20
C LEU A 79 -32.75 -6.60 17.69
N ASN A 80 -32.63 -6.41 19.00
CA ASN A 80 -31.36 -6.24 19.68
C ASN A 80 -30.84 -7.60 20.15
N LEU A 81 -29.59 -7.93 19.84
CA LEU A 81 -29.04 -9.24 19.99
C LEU A 81 -27.82 -9.23 20.89
N VAL A 82 -27.79 -10.11 21.90
CA VAL A 82 -26.66 -10.34 22.77
C VAL A 82 -26.05 -11.69 22.43
N LEU A 83 -24.77 -11.73 22.13
CA LEU A 83 -24.07 -12.96 21.75
C LEU A 83 -24.02 -13.97 22.91
N ASN A 84 -24.26 -15.22 22.59
CA ASN A 84 -24.03 -16.30 23.53
C ASN A 84 -22.53 -16.61 23.61
N HIS A 85 -21.87 -16.11 24.63
CA HIS A 85 -20.43 -16.25 24.84
C HIS A 85 -19.95 -17.70 24.79
N ASN A 86 -20.72 -18.65 25.31
CA ASN A 86 -20.36 -20.06 25.28
C ASN A 86 -20.30 -20.62 23.87
N VAL A 87 -21.24 -20.22 23.00
CA VAL A 87 -21.23 -20.62 21.59
C VAL A 87 -20.07 -19.96 20.86
N LEU A 88 -19.80 -18.69 21.14
CA LEU A 88 -18.67 -17.97 20.56
C LEU A 88 -17.34 -18.62 20.97
N ILE A 89 -17.14 -18.90 22.27
CA ILE A 89 -15.96 -19.61 22.77
C ILE A 89 -15.81 -20.98 22.10
N LYS A 90 -16.87 -21.78 22.09
CA LYS A 90 -16.86 -23.09 21.44
C LYS A 90 -16.52 -23.00 19.95
N HIS A 91 -17.05 -21.98 19.27
CA HIS A 91 -16.74 -21.75 17.87
C HIS A 91 -15.27 -21.36 17.67
N LEU A 92 -14.74 -20.46 18.49
CA LEU A 92 -13.35 -20.03 18.44
C LEU A 92 -12.36 -21.16 18.80
N THR A 93 -12.71 -22.01 19.79
CA THR A 93 -11.86 -23.12 20.22
C THR A 93 -11.91 -24.33 19.29
N ASN A 94 -13.06 -24.58 18.64
CA ASN A 94 -13.22 -25.70 17.71
C ASN A 94 -12.78 -25.36 16.28
N LYS A 95 -12.64 -24.09 15.93
CA LYS A 95 -12.04 -23.69 14.68
C LYS A 95 -10.53 -23.86 14.75
N LYS A 96 -10.03 -25.02 14.35
CA LYS A 96 -8.82 -25.01 13.55
C LYS A 96 -9.15 -24.09 12.37
N SER A 97 -8.42 -23.01 12.26
CA SER A 97 -8.63 -21.91 11.34
C SER A 97 -8.75 -22.39 9.88
N ASP A 98 -9.90 -22.97 9.52
CA ASP A 98 -10.28 -23.14 8.12
C ASP A 98 -10.76 -21.79 7.58
N PHE A 99 -9.84 -20.83 7.57
CA PHE A 99 -9.94 -19.69 6.69
C PHE A 99 -9.49 -20.12 5.29
N SER A 100 -10.01 -21.27 4.81
CA SER A 100 -9.81 -21.66 3.43
C SER A 100 -10.54 -20.64 2.57
N ASN A 101 -9.74 -19.82 1.92
CA ASN A 101 -10.23 -18.94 0.89
C ASN A 101 -10.48 -19.83 -0.34
N ASP A 102 -11.75 -20.08 -0.71
CA ASP A 102 -12.09 -20.86 -1.91
C ASP A 102 -11.55 -20.19 -3.18
N ASN A 103 -11.12 -18.94 -3.10
CA ASN A 103 -10.55 -18.17 -4.19
C ASN A 103 -9.20 -17.56 -3.77
N VAL A 104 -8.17 -18.41 -3.73
CA VAL A 104 -6.79 -17.99 -3.42
C VAL A 104 -6.30 -17.02 -4.47
N GLN A 105 -5.89 -15.83 -4.03
CA GLN A 105 -5.32 -14.79 -4.89
C GLN A 105 -3.84 -14.61 -4.61
N LYS A 106 -3.07 -14.29 -5.64
CA LYS A 106 -1.70 -13.84 -5.49
C LYS A 106 -1.68 -12.32 -5.35
N ILE A 107 -1.19 -11.82 -4.21
CA ILE A 107 -1.29 -10.40 -3.84
C ILE A 107 0.10 -9.85 -3.56
N ILE A 108 0.45 -8.77 -4.25
CA ILE A 108 1.66 -7.99 -3.96
C ILE A 108 1.31 -6.89 -2.95
N PHE A 109 2.13 -6.77 -1.92
CA PHE A 109 2.13 -5.68 -0.95
C PHE A 109 3.38 -4.83 -1.16
N ASP A 110 3.20 -3.62 -1.67
CA ASP A 110 4.23 -2.61 -1.86
C ASP A 110 4.19 -1.65 -0.68
N TYR A 111 5.21 -1.68 0.17
CA TYR A 111 5.27 -0.83 1.36
C TYR A 111 6.71 -0.62 1.83
N GLY A 112 6.91 0.43 2.61
CA GLY A 112 8.24 0.81 3.12
C GLY A 112 8.87 1.91 2.29
N GLY A 113 9.19 1.64 1.02
CA GLY A 113 9.66 2.61 0.02
C GLY A 113 10.78 3.56 0.46
N PRO A 114 11.87 3.10 1.15
CA PRO A 114 12.94 4.00 1.55
C PRO A 114 13.81 4.37 0.35
N ASN A 115 14.39 5.56 0.40
CA ASN A 115 15.47 5.90 -0.53
C ASN A 115 16.79 5.42 0.04
N ILE A 116 17.65 4.85 -0.79
CA ILE A 116 19.01 4.50 -0.39
C ILE A 116 19.81 5.76 0.00
N GLY A 117 20.78 5.59 0.88
CA GLY A 117 21.59 6.70 1.40
C GLY A 117 20.87 7.61 2.41
N LYS A 118 19.58 7.34 2.72
CA LYS A 118 18.82 8.10 3.71
C LYS A 118 18.49 7.27 4.94
N PRO A 119 18.53 7.86 6.14
CA PRO A 119 18.10 7.14 7.33
C PRO A 119 16.61 6.84 7.30
N LEU A 120 16.24 5.69 7.86
CA LEU A 120 14.86 5.43 8.21
C LEU A 120 14.43 6.36 9.35
N HIS A 121 13.20 6.82 9.28
CA HIS A 121 12.62 7.67 10.32
C HIS A 121 11.23 7.18 10.73
N VAL A 122 10.70 7.73 11.81
CA VAL A 122 9.39 7.35 12.37
C VAL A 122 8.25 7.31 11.33
N GLY A 123 8.33 8.12 10.28
CA GLY A 123 7.36 8.10 9.18
C GLY A 123 7.32 6.77 8.43
N HIS A 124 8.46 6.09 8.29
CA HIS A 124 8.53 4.77 7.66
C HIS A 124 7.91 3.65 8.51
N MET A 125 7.91 3.78 9.85
CA MET A 125 7.26 2.78 10.71
C MET A 125 5.78 2.60 10.39
N ARG A 126 5.09 3.65 9.95
CA ARG A 126 3.66 3.59 9.66
C ARG A 126 3.38 2.70 8.46
N THR A 127 4.05 2.93 7.34
CA THR A 127 3.90 2.09 6.15
C THR A 127 4.36 0.66 6.42
N LEU A 128 5.48 0.48 7.13
CA LEU A 128 6.01 -0.83 7.51
C LEU A 128 5.01 -1.62 8.36
N ASN A 129 4.49 -1.04 9.45
CA ASN A 129 3.55 -1.73 10.35
C ASN A 129 2.20 -2.03 9.70
N ILE A 130 1.64 -1.08 8.94
CA ILE A 130 0.37 -1.29 8.23
C ILE A 130 0.56 -2.34 7.14
N GLY A 131 1.61 -2.20 6.31
CA GLY A 131 1.89 -3.13 5.22
C GLY A 131 2.11 -4.55 5.72
N ARG A 132 2.94 -4.74 6.75
CA ARG A 132 3.19 -6.06 7.34
C ARG A 132 1.93 -6.65 7.98
N SER A 133 1.11 -5.83 8.64
CA SER A 133 -0.14 -6.30 9.23
C SER A 133 -1.11 -6.82 8.16
N LEU A 134 -1.27 -6.08 7.07
CA LEU A 134 -2.10 -6.49 5.94
C LEU A 134 -1.54 -7.75 5.25
N TYR A 135 -0.23 -7.80 5.02
CA TYR A 135 0.45 -8.98 4.49
C TYR A 135 0.15 -10.22 5.36
N ASN A 136 0.33 -10.11 6.69
CA ASN A 136 0.09 -11.22 7.62
C ASN A 136 -1.39 -11.63 7.65
N ILE A 137 -2.33 -10.69 7.62
CA ILE A 137 -3.77 -10.97 7.57
C ILE A 137 -4.12 -11.74 6.29
N HIS A 138 -3.64 -11.26 5.13
CA HIS A 138 -3.92 -11.93 3.86
C HIS A 138 -3.26 -13.30 3.74
N SER A 139 -2.06 -13.47 4.29
CA SER A 139 -1.40 -14.77 4.43
C SER A 139 -2.21 -15.71 5.31
N PHE A 140 -2.67 -15.21 6.47
CA PHE A 140 -3.45 -15.99 7.44
C PHE A 140 -4.78 -16.49 6.87
N ILE A 141 -5.44 -15.70 6.02
CA ILE A 141 -6.68 -16.12 5.33
C ILE A 141 -6.45 -16.96 4.08
N GLY A 142 -5.19 -17.38 3.83
CA GLY A 142 -4.84 -18.35 2.79
C GLY A 142 -4.55 -17.78 1.41
N ASN A 143 -4.34 -16.47 1.26
CA ASN A 143 -3.84 -15.91 0.00
C ASN A 143 -2.34 -16.17 -0.17
N ASN A 144 -1.90 -16.23 -1.42
CA ASN A 144 -0.48 -16.24 -1.76
C ASN A 144 0.01 -14.78 -1.78
N VAL A 145 0.74 -14.39 -0.73
CA VAL A 145 1.17 -13.00 -0.55
C VAL A 145 2.65 -12.84 -0.84
N VAL A 146 3.00 -11.70 -1.40
CA VAL A 146 4.37 -11.31 -1.74
C VAL A 146 4.56 -9.86 -1.30
N SER A 147 5.69 -9.58 -0.67
CA SER A 147 6.07 -8.22 -0.25
C SER A 147 7.22 -7.69 -1.08
N ASP A 148 7.11 -6.43 -1.50
CA ASP A 148 8.17 -5.69 -2.19
C ASP A 148 8.38 -4.35 -1.52
N ILE A 149 9.64 -4.00 -1.23
CA ILE A 149 9.97 -2.75 -0.55
C ILE A 149 10.01 -1.55 -1.49
N HIS A 150 10.27 -1.76 -2.75
CA HIS A 150 10.42 -0.77 -3.82
C HIS A 150 11.31 0.42 -3.45
N LEU A 151 12.62 0.24 -3.57
CA LEU A 151 13.63 1.21 -3.19
C LEU A 151 13.69 2.43 -4.14
N GLY A 152 13.78 3.63 -3.60
CA GLY A 152 14.23 4.81 -4.34
C GLY A 152 15.77 4.78 -4.46
N ASP A 153 16.27 4.06 -5.44
CA ASP A 153 17.70 3.76 -5.56
C ASP A 153 18.35 4.35 -6.82
N TRP A 154 17.67 5.29 -7.48
CA TRP A 154 18.15 5.89 -8.70
C TRP A 154 17.97 7.42 -8.73
N GLY A 155 18.62 8.07 -9.69
CA GLY A 155 18.39 9.46 -10.04
C GLY A 155 19.16 10.48 -9.19
N MET A 156 18.63 11.70 -9.13
CA MET A 156 19.32 12.86 -8.59
C MET A 156 19.81 12.72 -7.14
N PRO A 157 19.12 12.07 -6.21
CA PRO A 157 19.64 11.88 -4.84
C PRO A 157 20.96 11.11 -4.82
N ILE A 158 21.11 10.12 -5.66
CA ILE A 158 22.34 9.32 -5.79
C ILE A 158 23.46 10.15 -6.41
N ALA A 159 23.14 10.90 -7.47
CA ALA A 159 24.11 11.80 -8.10
C ALA A 159 24.63 12.87 -7.12
N GLN A 160 23.79 13.36 -6.21
CA GLN A 160 24.20 14.28 -5.14
C GLN A 160 25.20 13.63 -4.17
N ILE A 161 24.92 12.38 -3.74
CA ILE A 161 25.85 11.64 -2.86
C ILE A 161 27.19 11.46 -3.56
N ILE A 162 27.18 10.97 -4.80
CA ILE A 162 28.43 10.75 -5.59
C ILE A 162 29.21 12.05 -5.76
N THR A 163 28.54 13.16 -6.11
CA THR A 163 29.18 14.47 -6.23
C THR A 163 29.83 14.90 -4.92
N TYR A 164 29.19 14.64 -3.79
CA TYR A 164 29.75 14.96 -2.48
C TYR A 164 31.00 14.13 -2.19
N LEU A 165 30.96 12.82 -2.51
CA LEU A 165 32.12 11.93 -2.35
C LEU A 165 33.31 12.39 -3.19
N GLU A 166 33.07 12.78 -4.46
CA GLU A 166 34.12 13.34 -5.34
C GLU A 166 34.75 14.61 -4.74
N ASN A 167 33.90 15.58 -4.33
CA ASN A 167 34.39 16.88 -3.83
C ASN A 167 35.19 16.76 -2.56
N GLU A 168 34.81 15.87 -1.66
CA GLU A 168 35.47 15.64 -0.38
C GLU A 168 36.59 14.58 -0.48
N SER A 169 36.83 14.01 -1.67
CA SER A 169 37.79 12.91 -1.92
C SER A 169 37.61 11.73 -0.97
N ILE A 170 36.34 11.33 -0.74
CA ILE A 170 35.98 10.21 0.13
C ILE A 170 35.91 8.94 -0.71
N ASP A 171 36.63 7.89 -0.29
CA ASP A 171 36.54 6.57 -0.89
C ASP A 171 35.27 5.86 -0.39
N ILE A 172 34.42 5.47 -1.33
CA ILE A 172 33.17 4.73 -1.04
C ILE A 172 33.41 3.45 -0.25
N ASN A 173 34.53 2.78 -0.45
CA ASN A 173 34.88 1.55 0.26
C ASN A 173 35.23 1.78 1.74
N SER A 174 35.46 3.01 2.14
CA SER A 174 35.71 3.37 3.54
C SER A 174 34.44 3.72 4.30
N LEU A 175 33.27 3.75 3.64
CA LEU A 175 32.02 4.19 4.23
C LEU A 175 31.22 3.05 4.86
N ASP A 176 30.58 3.38 5.96
CA ASP A 176 29.50 2.62 6.56
C ASP A 176 28.14 3.34 6.36
N SER A 177 27.07 2.71 6.83
CA SER A 177 25.71 3.25 6.73
C SER A 177 25.55 4.58 7.49
N ASN A 178 26.16 4.72 8.67
CA ASN A 178 26.03 5.93 9.49
C ASN A 178 26.67 7.14 8.79
N GLN A 179 27.79 6.90 8.12
CA GLN A 179 28.46 7.93 7.33
C GLN A 179 27.63 8.35 6.12
N LEU A 180 26.99 7.40 5.40
CA LEU A 180 26.08 7.72 4.30
C LEU A 180 24.88 8.55 4.75
N GLU A 181 24.32 8.24 5.91
CA GLU A 181 23.20 9.00 6.49
C GLU A 181 23.58 10.45 6.81
N ILE A 182 24.84 10.71 7.17
CA ILE A 182 25.39 12.06 7.40
C ILE A 182 25.70 12.77 6.07
N ILE A 183 26.17 12.05 5.07
CA ILE A 183 26.56 12.58 3.77
C ILE A 183 25.35 13.11 3.01
N TYR A 184 24.24 12.38 2.98
CA TYR A 184 23.08 12.73 2.17
C TYR A 184 22.50 14.13 2.47
N PRO A 185 22.24 14.54 3.72
CA PRO A 185 21.77 15.89 4.02
C PRO A 185 22.74 16.97 3.55
N LYS A 186 24.05 16.77 3.76
CA LYS A 186 25.10 17.72 3.33
C LYS A 186 25.14 17.84 1.81
N ALA A 187 25.06 16.73 1.09
CA ALA A 187 25.01 16.73 -0.36
C ALA A 187 23.75 17.46 -0.88
N SER A 188 22.59 17.23 -0.24
CA SER A 188 21.35 17.91 -0.58
C SER A 188 21.38 19.41 -0.30
N GLU A 189 22.05 19.86 0.76
CA GLU A 189 22.27 21.26 1.07
C GLU A 189 23.19 21.91 0.03
N GLN A 190 24.35 21.29 -0.28
CA GLN A 190 25.25 21.80 -1.31
C GLN A 190 24.58 21.89 -2.69
N TYR A 191 23.71 20.93 -3.03
CA TYR A 191 22.95 20.97 -4.29
C TYR A 191 22.04 22.19 -4.39
N LYS A 192 21.51 22.69 -3.27
CA LYS A 192 20.65 23.89 -3.24
C LYS A 192 21.46 25.18 -3.32
N ASP A 193 22.58 25.24 -2.60
CA ASP A 193 23.29 26.49 -2.31
C ASP A 193 24.51 26.69 -3.20
N ASN A 194 24.99 25.66 -3.92
CA ASN A 194 26.21 25.73 -4.73
C ASN A 194 25.93 25.34 -6.19
N GLU A 195 25.95 26.34 -7.07
CA GLU A 195 25.62 26.11 -8.51
C GLU A 195 26.63 25.18 -9.20
N LYS A 196 27.91 25.21 -8.81
CA LYS A 196 28.91 24.28 -9.39
C LYS A 196 28.63 22.84 -8.98
N PHE A 197 28.28 22.64 -7.72
CA PHE A 197 27.86 21.32 -7.22
C PHE A 197 26.62 20.81 -7.95
N LYS A 198 25.64 21.68 -8.15
CA LYS A 198 24.41 21.35 -8.86
C LYS A 198 24.66 20.93 -10.30
N ILE A 199 25.50 21.68 -11.03
CA ILE A 199 25.87 21.33 -12.42
C ILE A 199 26.56 19.96 -12.43
N ARG A 200 27.54 19.73 -11.51
CA ARG A 200 28.24 18.43 -11.45
C ARG A 200 27.30 17.26 -11.13
N ALA A 201 26.37 17.44 -10.21
CA ALA A 201 25.37 16.42 -9.87
C ALA A 201 24.45 16.11 -11.07
N GLN A 202 24.10 17.11 -11.87
CA GLN A 202 23.31 16.88 -13.09
C GLN A 202 24.12 16.11 -14.14
N GLU A 203 25.41 16.38 -14.29
CA GLU A 203 26.32 15.62 -15.16
C GLU A 203 26.42 14.16 -14.71
N ILE A 204 26.66 13.92 -13.41
CA ILE A 204 26.73 12.56 -12.85
C ILE A 204 25.42 11.84 -13.04
N ASN A 205 24.27 12.50 -12.82
CA ASN A 205 22.97 11.88 -13.07
C ASN A 205 22.78 11.45 -14.53
N LYS A 206 23.29 12.26 -15.46
CA LYS A 206 23.28 11.91 -16.89
C LYS A 206 24.20 10.72 -17.17
N LEU A 207 25.43 10.74 -16.68
CA LEU A 207 26.40 9.65 -16.86
C LEU A 207 25.89 8.32 -16.26
N LEU A 208 25.21 8.37 -15.10
CA LEU A 208 24.53 7.18 -14.54
C LEU A 208 23.48 6.61 -15.51
N ASN A 209 22.66 7.48 -16.11
CA ASN A 209 21.67 7.05 -17.10
C ASN A 209 22.33 6.54 -18.39
N ASP A 210 23.53 7.02 -18.71
CA ASP A 210 24.33 6.54 -19.85
C ASP A 210 25.15 5.27 -19.50
N ASN A 211 24.95 4.70 -18.31
CA ASN A 211 25.62 3.50 -17.79
C ASN A 211 27.14 3.62 -17.69
N ASP A 212 27.65 4.74 -17.25
CA ASP A 212 29.08 4.91 -16.95
C ASP A 212 29.54 3.87 -15.94
N SER A 213 30.55 3.08 -16.30
CA SER A 213 30.95 1.89 -15.54
C SER A 213 31.49 2.21 -14.15
N GLU A 214 32.22 3.31 -13.99
CA GLU A 214 32.82 3.71 -12.71
C GLU A 214 31.73 4.24 -11.76
N LEU A 215 30.82 5.06 -12.25
CA LEU A 215 29.70 5.58 -11.47
C LEU A 215 28.70 4.48 -11.08
N ILE A 216 28.49 3.50 -11.94
CA ILE A 216 27.66 2.31 -11.64
C ILE A 216 28.28 1.47 -10.51
N GLU A 217 29.61 1.32 -10.45
CA GLU A 217 30.26 0.63 -9.33
C GLU A 217 30.08 1.38 -8.01
N ILE A 218 30.25 2.72 -8.02
CA ILE A 218 30.00 3.54 -6.83
C ILE A 218 28.53 3.44 -6.40
N TRP A 219 27.59 3.55 -7.33
CA TRP A 219 26.17 3.39 -7.06
C TRP A 219 25.85 2.02 -6.42
N ARG A 220 26.41 0.92 -6.95
CA ARG A 220 26.22 -0.43 -6.37
C ARG A 220 26.74 -0.48 -4.94
N ALA A 221 27.87 0.14 -4.65
CA ALA A 221 28.42 0.18 -3.30
C ALA A 221 27.47 0.93 -2.36
N ILE A 222 26.95 2.11 -2.76
CA ILE A 222 25.94 2.87 -2.00
C ILE A 222 24.69 2.01 -1.76
N LYS A 223 24.16 1.35 -2.80
CA LYS A 223 22.99 0.47 -2.71
C LYS A 223 23.23 -0.65 -1.69
N ASN A 224 24.36 -1.34 -1.77
CA ASN A 224 24.69 -2.46 -0.88
C ASN A 224 24.83 -2.03 0.59
N ILE A 225 25.51 -0.91 0.86
CA ILE A 225 25.64 -0.36 2.22
C ILE A 225 24.26 -0.01 2.78
N SER A 226 23.41 0.62 1.95
CA SER A 226 22.06 1.02 2.35
C SER A 226 21.15 -0.17 2.61
N ILE A 227 21.14 -1.18 1.73
CA ILE A 227 20.33 -2.40 1.90
C ILE A 227 20.70 -3.11 3.19
N LYS A 228 22.00 -3.28 3.47
CA LYS A 228 22.45 -3.92 4.70
C LYS A 228 21.92 -3.22 5.95
N ASN A 229 21.97 -1.89 5.99
CA ASN A 229 21.42 -1.10 7.10
C ASN A 229 19.89 -1.25 7.20
N LEU A 230 19.19 -1.23 6.07
CA LEU A 230 17.74 -1.42 6.03
C LEU A 230 17.35 -2.80 6.56
N GLU A 231 18.05 -3.86 6.17
CA GLU A 231 17.83 -5.21 6.66
C GLU A 231 18.01 -5.30 8.18
N GLU A 232 19.08 -4.71 8.73
CA GLU A 232 19.33 -4.67 10.17
C GLU A 232 18.19 -3.97 10.93
N ASN A 233 17.73 -2.82 10.44
CA ASN A 233 16.59 -2.11 11.02
C ASN A 233 15.27 -2.88 10.91
N PHE A 234 15.03 -3.57 9.80
CA PHE A 234 13.82 -4.36 9.61
C PHE A 234 13.79 -5.61 10.48
N LEU A 235 14.94 -6.23 10.73
CA LEU A 235 15.04 -7.34 11.69
C LEU A 235 14.61 -6.92 13.10
N LEU A 236 14.99 -5.71 13.56
CA LEU A 236 14.53 -5.16 14.85
C LEU A 236 13.01 -4.99 14.91
N LEU A 237 12.37 -4.72 13.79
CA LEU A 237 10.91 -4.61 13.66
C LEU A 237 10.21 -5.94 13.38
N ASN A 238 10.96 -7.05 13.29
CA ASN A 238 10.46 -8.34 12.81
C ASN A 238 9.81 -8.27 11.42
N HIS A 239 10.40 -7.47 10.53
CA HIS A 239 10.01 -7.35 9.14
C HIS A 239 11.02 -8.05 8.23
N SER A 240 10.50 -8.60 7.13
CA SER A 240 11.28 -9.13 6.01
C SER A 240 10.52 -8.88 4.72
N PHE A 241 11.22 -8.78 3.61
CA PHE A 241 10.62 -8.59 2.29
C PHE A 241 11.02 -9.75 1.37
N ASP A 242 10.07 -10.14 0.51
CA ASP A 242 10.31 -11.19 -0.49
C ASP A 242 11.11 -10.63 -1.67
N TYR A 243 10.87 -9.35 -2.01
CA TYR A 243 11.57 -8.63 -3.06
C TYR A 243 12.14 -7.30 -2.56
N TRP A 244 13.30 -6.98 -3.09
CA TRP A 244 14.05 -5.73 -2.87
C TRP A 244 14.23 -5.02 -4.21
N LEU A 245 13.11 -4.83 -4.94
CA LEU A 245 13.14 -4.08 -6.18
C LEU A 245 13.35 -2.59 -5.93
N GLY A 246 13.84 -1.91 -6.93
CA GLY A 246 14.02 -0.47 -6.92
C GLY A 246 13.76 0.15 -8.28
N GLU A 247 13.83 1.47 -8.35
CA GLU A 247 13.70 2.22 -9.60
C GLU A 247 14.76 1.76 -10.63
N SER A 248 15.95 1.35 -10.16
CA SER A 248 17.05 0.88 -11.02
C SER A 248 16.72 -0.42 -11.76
N ASP A 249 15.94 -1.32 -11.14
CA ASP A 249 15.65 -2.65 -11.69
C ASP A 249 14.73 -2.62 -12.91
N VAL A 250 14.07 -1.49 -13.15
CA VAL A 250 13.11 -1.33 -14.26
C VAL A 250 13.59 -0.36 -15.33
N ASN A 251 14.74 0.30 -15.14
CA ASN A 251 15.28 1.26 -16.10
C ASN A 251 15.45 0.67 -17.50
N GLU A 252 15.92 -0.56 -17.62
CA GLU A 252 16.13 -1.23 -18.92
C GLU A 252 14.81 -1.55 -19.63
N LEU A 253 13.69 -1.64 -18.91
CA LEU A 253 12.37 -1.90 -19.51
C LEU A 253 11.72 -0.63 -20.05
N ILE A 254 12.09 0.55 -19.58
CA ILE A 254 11.43 1.81 -19.94
C ILE A 254 11.52 2.09 -21.45
N PRO A 255 12.68 1.97 -22.13
CA PRO A 255 12.77 2.20 -23.55
C PRO A 255 11.86 1.27 -24.37
N GLU A 256 11.82 -0.01 -24.03
CA GLU A 256 10.98 -1.00 -24.69
C GLU A 256 9.48 -0.71 -24.47
N MET A 257 9.10 -0.36 -23.25
CA MET A 257 7.74 0.07 -22.92
C MET A 257 7.32 1.30 -23.73
N ILE A 258 8.17 2.33 -23.80
CA ILE A 258 7.90 3.55 -24.57
C ILE A 258 7.74 3.22 -26.06
N ASP A 259 8.62 2.40 -26.62
CA ASP A 259 8.55 1.98 -28.02
C ASP A 259 7.24 1.23 -28.33
N ALA A 260 6.82 0.34 -27.43
CA ALA A 260 5.54 -0.37 -27.55
C ALA A 260 4.35 0.59 -27.49
N LEU A 261 4.34 1.56 -26.58
CA LEU A 261 3.29 2.59 -26.46
C LEU A 261 3.25 3.48 -27.71
N TYR A 262 4.41 3.84 -28.27
CA TYR A 262 4.49 4.66 -29.48
C TYR A 262 3.98 3.89 -30.72
N LYS A 263 4.39 2.64 -30.90
CA LYS A 263 3.92 1.76 -31.99
C LYS A 263 2.43 1.50 -31.94
N SER A 264 1.88 1.36 -30.74
CA SER A 264 0.42 1.20 -30.53
C SER A 264 -0.36 2.51 -30.61
N LYS A 265 0.31 3.64 -30.90
CA LYS A 265 -0.27 4.98 -30.98
C LYS A 265 -0.95 5.46 -29.70
N LYS A 266 -0.54 4.94 -28.56
CA LYS A 266 -1.03 5.36 -27.23
C LYS A 266 -0.35 6.64 -26.75
N ILE A 267 0.85 6.93 -27.26
CA ILE A 267 1.59 8.17 -26.98
C ILE A 267 2.03 8.85 -28.29
N ILE A 268 2.24 10.17 -28.19
CA ILE A 268 2.71 11.04 -29.29
C ILE A 268 3.82 11.96 -28.77
N ASP A 269 4.62 12.45 -29.71
CA ASP A 269 5.57 13.54 -29.45
C ASP A 269 4.83 14.89 -29.44
N ASP A 270 5.02 15.65 -28.37
CA ASP A 270 4.56 17.03 -28.22
C ASP A 270 5.74 17.91 -27.80
N SER A 271 6.37 18.51 -28.82
CA SER A 271 7.51 19.42 -28.64
C SER A 271 8.70 18.79 -27.91
N GLY A 272 8.98 17.50 -28.21
CA GLY A 272 10.06 16.71 -27.59
C GLY A 272 9.66 15.96 -26.33
N ALA A 273 8.50 16.22 -25.78
CA ALA A 273 7.94 15.44 -24.68
C ALA A 273 7.02 14.32 -25.22
N LEU A 274 7.04 13.15 -24.59
CA LEU A 274 6.12 12.08 -24.93
C LEU A 274 4.90 12.13 -24.00
N ILE A 275 3.73 12.26 -24.60
CA ILE A 275 2.46 12.40 -23.86
C ILE A 275 1.41 11.41 -24.39
N SER A 276 0.34 11.19 -23.63
CA SER A 276 -0.82 10.41 -24.09
C SER A 276 -1.40 10.97 -25.38
N ALA A 277 -1.70 10.08 -26.35
CA ALA A 277 -2.20 10.46 -27.69
C ALA A 277 -3.62 11.02 -27.67
N GLU A 278 -4.47 10.57 -26.76
CA GLU A 278 -5.83 11.05 -26.57
C GLU A 278 -5.91 12.15 -25.53
N ASN A 279 -7.00 12.92 -25.53
CA ASN A 279 -7.27 13.92 -24.51
C ASN A 279 -7.65 13.24 -23.17
N THR A 280 -6.62 12.80 -22.45
CA THR A 280 -6.77 12.52 -21.02
C THR A 280 -6.73 13.85 -20.28
N ASP A 281 -7.51 13.99 -19.22
CA ASP A 281 -7.50 15.20 -18.37
C ASP A 281 -7.10 14.80 -16.95
N PRO A 282 -5.89 15.16 -16.51
CA PRO A 282 -4.79 15.78 -17.27
C PRO A 282 -4.12 14.80 -18.25
N LYS A 283 -3.39 15.34 -19.26
CA LYS A 283 -2.55 14.53 -20.15
C LYS A 283 -1.50 13.76 -19.35
N ILE A 284 -1.28 12.50 -19.72
CA ILE A 284 -0.27 11.64 -19.10
C ILE A 284 1.07 11.96 -19.76
N LEU A 285 2.00 12.50 -18.99
CA LEU A 285 3.35 12.81 -19.45
C LEU A 285 4.26 11.62 -19.15
N ILE A 286 4.89 11.07 -20.20
CA ILE A 286 5.80 9.91 -20.11
C ILE A 286 7.26 10.36 -20.04
N THR A 287 7.69 11.25 -20.94
CA THR A 287 9.02 11.85 -20.87
C THR A 287 8.92 13.36 -20.96
N LYS A 288 9.86 14.04 -20.33
CA LYS A 288 10.04 15.48 -20.52
C LYS A 288 10.70 15.74 -21.88
N SER A 289 10.71 17.02 -22.30
CA SER A 289 11.37 17.44 -23.55
C SER A 289 12.89 17.23 -23.57
N ASP A 290 13.54 17.08 -22.42
CA ASP A 290 14.95 16.72 -22.30
C ASP A 290 15.20 15.20 -22.32
N GLY A 291 14.14 14.39 -22.52
CA GLY A 291 14.18 12.93 -22.54
C GLY A 291 14.18 12.27 -21.15
N SER A 292 14.16 13.04 -20.07
CA SER A 292 14.14 12.48 -18.73
C SER A 292 12.78 11.84 -18.39
N TYR A 293 12.83 10.73 -17.64
CA TYR A 293 11.63 10.04 -17.20
C TYR A 293 10.97 10.72 -16.00
N LEU A 294 9.67 10.49 -15.87
CA LEU A 294 8.89 10.90 -14.70
C LEU A 294 8.64 9.69 -13.77
N TYR A 295 8.26 9.97 -12.55
CA TYR A 295 7.89 8.91 -11.59
C TYR A 295 6.80 7.97 -12.14
N ILE A 296 5.80 8.51 -12.81
CA ILE A 296 4.75 7.69 -13.42
C ILE A 296 5.29 6.69 -14.45
N THR A 297 6.35 7.05 -15.16
CA THR A 297 6.99 6.19 -16.18
C THR A 297 7.73 5.03 -15.52
N THR A 298 8.47 5.31 -14.45
CA THR A 298 9.16 4.28 -13.68
C THR A 298 8.14 3.35 -12.99
N ASP A 299 7.07 3.90 -12.44
CA ASP A 299 6.01 3.10 -11.80
C ASP A 299 5.26 2.20 -12.80
N LEU A 300 4.99 2.70 -14.01
CA LEU A 300 4.41 1.87 -15.08
C LEU A 300 5.35 0.73 -15.49
N ALA A 301 6.64 0.99 -15.59
CA ALA A 301 7.65 -0.04 -15.86
C ALA A 301 7.73 -1.07 -14.70
N THR A 302 7.61 -0.61 -13.45
CA THR A 302 7.55 -1.48 -12.27
C THR A 302 6.33 -2.41 -12.32
N ILE A 303 5.18 -1.90 -12.70
CA ILE A 303 3.95 -2.68 -12.86
C ILE A 303 4.14 -3.75 -13.93
N LEU A 304 4.72 -3.40 -15.08
CA LEU A 304 5.04 -4.37 -16.14
C LEU A 304 6.04 -5.42 -15.68
N TYR A 305 7.09 -5.00 -14.98
CA TYR A 305 8.07 -5.92 -14.42
C TYR A 305 7.41 -6.93 -13.48
N ARG A 306 6.61 -6.45 -12.52
CA ARG A 306 5.91 -7.29 -11.55
C ARG A 306 4.93 -8.24 -12.24
N GLN A 307 4.23 -7.77 -13.26
CA GLN A 307 3.32 -8.62 -14.04
C GLN A 307 4.06 -9.75 -14.75
N ASN A 308 5.17 -9.46 -15.40
CA ASN A 308 5.89 -10.40 -16.23
C ASN A 308 6.75 -11.38 -15.42
N ASN A 309 7.36 -10.93 -14.32
CA ASN A 309 8.35 -11.70 -13.57
C ASN A 309 7.80 -12.31 -12.27
N ILE A 310 6.82 -11.66 -11.63
CA ILE A 310 6.23 -12.15 -10.39
C ILE A 310 4.87 -12.80 -10.68
N GLY A 311 4.05 -12.15 -11.50
CA GLY A 311 2.65 -12.50 -11.71
C GLY A 311 1.81 -12.24 -10.44
N TYR A 312 0.65 -11.61 -10.55
CA TYR A 312 -0.23 -11.32 -9.42
C TYR A 312 -1.67 -11.05 -9.91
N ASP A 313 -2.62 -11.19 -8.97
CA ASP A 313 -4.02 -10.85 -9.21
C ASP A 313 -4.34 -9.44 -8.68
N LYS A 314 -3.67 -9.06 -7.59
CA LYS A 314 -3.85 -7.76 -6.93
C LYS A 314 -2.52 -7.18 -6.47
N ALA A 315 -2.43 -5.83 -6.49
CA ALA A 315 -1.34 -5.09 -5.88
C ALA A 315 -1.88 -4.01 -4.96
N PHE A 316 -1.41 -4.01 -3.72
CA PHE A 316 -1.70 -3.00 -2.71
C PHE A 316 -0.48 -2.12 -2.48
N TYR A 317 -0.67 -0.81 -2.58
CA TYR A 317 0.36 0.20 -2.34
C TYR A 317 0.05 0.91 -1.03
N ILE A 318 0.86 0.66 -0.01
CA ILE A 318 0.64 1.21 1.33
C ILE A 318 1.52 2.45 1.50
N VAL A 319 0.97 3.59 1.14
CA VAL A 319 1.69 4.86 1.03
C VAL A 319 0.90 6.00 1.65
N ASP A 320 1.61 7.06 2.08
CA ASP A 320 1.02 8.27 2.66
C ASP A 320 -0.04 8.91 1.73
N ASN A 321 -1.11 9.44 2.30
CA ASN A 321 -2.24 10.02 1.55
C ASN A 321 -1.85 11.22 0.67
N ARG A 322 -0.70 11.86 0.92
CA ARG A 322 -0.16 12.91 0.04
C ARG A 322 0.15 12.41 -1.37
N GLN A 323 0.31 11.10 -1.55
CA GLN A 323 0.54 10.47 -2.85
C GLN A 323 -0.75 10.02 -3.56
N SER A 324 -1.94 10.28 -2.98
CA SER A 324 -3.21 9.78 -3.52
C SER A 324 -3.49 10.23 -4.95
N LEU A 325 -3.13 11.48 -5.30
CA LEU A 325 -3.28 11.97 -6.66
C LEU A 325 -2.37 11.23 -7.64
N HIS A 326 -1.12 10.97 -7.24
CA HIS A 326 -0.17 10.21 -8.06
C HIS A 326 -0.67 8.78 -8.33
N PHE A 327 -1.11 8.04 -7.30
CA PHE A 327 -1.65 6.69 -7.50
C PHE A 327 -2.93 6.67 -8.33
N LYS A 328 -3.80 7.67 -8.16
CA LYS A 328 -4.96 7.81 -9.04
C LYS A 328 -4.53 7.95 -10.50
N GLN A 329 -3.59 8.85 -10.79
CA GLN A 329 -3.07 9.05 -12.15
C GLN A 329 -2.39 7.79 -12.69
N LEU A 330 -1.61 7.08 -11.86
CA LEU A 330 -0.97 5.83 -12.23
C LEU A 330 -2.01 4.76 -12.62
N PHE A 331 -3.04 4.55 -11.80
CA PHE A 331 -4.07 3.54 -12.08
C PHE A 331 -4.95 3.91 -13.28
N ASP A 332 -5.21 5.19 -13.49
CA ASP A 332 -5.90 5.67 -14.70
C ASP A 332 -5.01 5.45 -15.93
N SER A 333 -3.69 5.63 -15.82
CA SER A 333 -2.72 5.36 -16.89
C SER A 333 -2.65 3.88 -17.27
N ILE A 334 -2.67 2.97 -16.28
CA ILE A 334 -2.70 1.52 -16.53
C ILE A 334 -3.90 1.14 -17.40
N LYS A 335 -5.08 1.70 -17.10
CA LYS A 335 -6.31 1.46 -17.84
C LYS A 335 -6.24 2.08 -19.25
N PHE A 336 -5.76 3.32 -19.32
CA PHE A 336 -5.64 4.05 -20.61
C PHE A 336 -4.68 3.35 -21.57
N PHE A 337 -3.53 2.92 -21.08
CA PHE A 337 -2.53 2.21 -21.88
C PHE A 337 -2.86 0.71 -22.07
N GLU A 338 -3.90 0.22 -21.41
CA GLU A 338 -4.33 -1.20 -21.50
C GLU A 338 -3.23 -2.18 -21.07
N PHE A 339 -2.42 -1.79 -20.07
CA PHE A 339 -1.33 -2.66 -19.60
C PHE A 339 -1.83 -3.99 -19.05
N ASN A 340 -2.88 -3.92 -18.22
CA ASN A 340 -3.52 -5.11 -17.65
C ASN A 340 -4.90 -4.76 -17.05
N ASN A 341 -5.66 -5.82 -16.70
CA ASN A 341 -6.94 -5.71 -16.02
C ASN A 341 -6.83 -6.15 -14.54
N LEU A 342 -5.64 -6.11 -13.97
CA LEU A 342 -5.38 -6.51 -12.59
C LEU A 342 -5.89 -5.44 -11.62
N TYR A 343 -6.12 -5.86 -10.39
CA TYR A 343 -6.60 -4.94 -9.37
C TYR A 343 -5.42 -4.21 -8.69
N HIS A 344 -5.49 -2.89 -8.69
CA HIS A 344 -4.52 -2.02 -8.01
C HIS A 344 -5.25 -1.12 -7.04
N GLU A 345 -4.72 -0.99 -5.82
CA GLU A 345 -5.31 -0.15 -4.78
C GLU A 345 -4.25 0.58 -3.96
N HIS A 346 -4.46 1.87 -3.75
CA HIS A 346 -3.70 2.68 -2.83
C HIS A 346 -4.37 2.64 -1.45
N ILE A 347 -3.75 1.93 -0.51
CA ILE A 347 -4.16 1.91 0.89
C ILE A 347 -3.45 3.07 1.59
N SER A 348 -4.12 4.21 1.61
CA SER A 348 -3.56 5.43 2.17
C SER A 348 -3.66 5.50 3.69
N TYR A 349 -2.71 6.18 4.31
CA TYR A 349 -2.73 6.50 5.73
C TYR A 349 -2.39 7.98 5.95
N GLY A 350 -2.81 8.53 7.09
CA GLY A 350 -2.60 9.94 7.42
C GLY A 350 -1.14 10.27 7.73
N THR A 351 -0.75 11.51 7.46
CA THR A 351 0.59 12.05 7.73
C THR A 351 0.87 12.11 9.24
N LEU A 352 2.11 11.88 9.64
CA LEU A 352 2.58 12.21 10.98
C LEU A 352 2.85 13.70 11.05
N ASN A 353 2.23 14.35 12.04
CA ASN A 353 2.38 15.77 12.26
C ASN A 353 3.11 16.03 13.59
N ASP A 354 3.80 17.17 13.67
CA ASP A 354 4.37 17.69 14.89
C ASP A 354 3.28 18.23 15.85
N SER A 355 3.70 18.76 17.00
CA SER A 355 2.79 19.35 18.00
C SER A 355 1.98 20.54 17.46
N ASP A 356 2.47 21.20 16.42
CA ASP A 356 1.86 22.37 15.81
C ASP A 356 0.92 21.98 14.63
N GLY A 357 0.80 20.66 14.37
CA GLY A 357 -0.05 20.11 13.31
C GLY A 357 0.59 20.13 11.91
N ASN A 358 1.87 20.48 11.79
CA ASN A 358 2.59 20.47 10.52
C ASN A 358 3.16 19.06 10.23
N PRO A 359 3.16 18.62 8.96
CA PRO A 359 3.82 17.37 8.60
C PRO A 359 5.31 17.40 8.96
N PHE A 360 5.79 16.32 9.59
CA PHE A 360 7.24 16.17 9.82
C PHE A 360 7.99 16.26 8.50
N LYS A 361 8.94 17.20 8.41
CA LYS A 361 9.78 17.41 7.24
C LYS A 361 11.14 16.76 7.47
N THR A 362 11.43 15.73 6.74
CA THR A 362 12.72 15.00 6.78
C THR A 362 13.93 15.86 6.39
N ARG A 363 13.69 16.93 5.62
CA ARG A 363 14.76 17.78 5.05
C ARG A 363 15.28 18.85 6.02
N GLU A 364 14.58 19.11 7.11
CA GLU A 364 14.92 20.19 8.08
C GLU A 364 15.47 19.64 9.41
N GLY A 365 15.89 18.36 9.46
CA GLY A 365 16.50 17.76 10.66
C GLY A 365 15.54 17.50 11.84
N GLY A 366 14.22 17.62 11.60
CA GLY A 366 13.20 17.48 12.65
C GLY A 366 12.62 16.09 12.84
N THR A 367 13.03 15.10 12.04
CA THR A 367 12.57 13.71 12.20
C THR A 367 13.64 12.86 12.87
N LYS A 368 13.24 12.26 13.97
CA LYS A 368 14.12 11.38 14.74
C LYS A 368 14.44 10.13 13.90
N PRO A 369 15.73 9.76 13.73
CA PRO A 369 16.10 8.48 13.12
C PRO A 369 15.43 7.32 13.86
N LEU A 370 15.13 6.25 13.13
CA LEU A 370 14.47 5.08 13.70
C LEU A 370 15.37 4.39 14.74
N SER A 371 16.69 4.39 14.53
CA SER A 371 17.69 3.88 15.47
C SER A 371 17.63 4.55 16.84
N GLU A 372 17.51 5.87 16.88
CA GLU A 372 17.36 6.60 18.15
C GLU A 372 16.07 6.26 18.89
N LEU A 373 14.99 6.01 18.15
CA LEU A 373 13.72 5.60 18.76
C LEU A 373 13.83 4.22 19.43
N PHE A 374 14.57 3.31 18.82
CA PHE A 374 14.82 1.98 19.41
C PHE A 374 15.68 2.08 20.68
N GLU A 375 16.74 2.89 20.69
CA GLU A 375 17.57 3.09 21.85
C GLU A 375 16.80 3.65 23.07
N GLU A 376 15.76 4.45 22.83
CA GLU A 376 14.92 5.01 23.91
C GLU A 376 13.86 4.03 24.44
N THR A 377 13.52 3.00 23.66
CA THR A 377 12.44 2.07 24.01
C THR A 377 12.94 0.74 24.56
N TYR A 378 14.21 0.43 24.45
CA TYR A 378 14.90 -0.73 24.98
C TYR A 378 15.94 -0.36 26.03
#